data_520ea6313fb65fe30ca10014dbe215cc
#
_entry.id   520ea6313fb65fe30ca10014dbe215cc
#
_cell.length_a   1.000
_cell.length_b   1.000
_cell.length_c   1.000
_cell.angle_alpha   90.00
_cell.angle_beta   90.00
_cell.angle_gamma   90.00
#
_symmetry.space_group_name_H-M   'P 1'
#
loop_
_entity.id
_entity.type
_entity.pdbx_description
1 polymer ?
#
loop_
_entity_poly.entity_id
_entity_poly.type
_entity_poly.pdbx_seq_one_letter_code
_entity_poly.pdbx_strand_id
1 'polypeptide(L)'
;MPEIIWEPLTQKEKDDLAALMLSYGNGPTIGSNWRFFNIFVMSFFKNQGYEVKDGYIDELLQKSLAQYRGYGWYNDSPAYDYYSMWAFQMYGMIWAHYYGEKFNPEAGRQFVSNFRDLVPNYPYMFAEDGKMNMYGRSITYRIAAAVPFPLMGWLNDPSINYGWMRRIASSTLLQF
;
A
#
# COMPACT_ATOMS: atom_id res chain seq x y z
N MET A 1 -12.78 -7.37 4.69
CA MET A 1 -14.10 -7.08 5.28
C MET A 1 -15.26 -7.07 4.25
N PRO A 2 -15.18 -7.90 3.18
CA PRO A 2 -16.30 -8.02 2.23
C PRO A 2 -17.61 -8.44 2.92
N GLU A 3 -17.51 -9.28 3.94
CA GLU A 3 -18.63 -9.86 4.71
C GLU A 3 -19.51 -8.79 5.34
N ILE A 4 -18.95 -7.63 5.69
CA ILE A 4 -19.68 -6.55 6.37
C ILE A 4 -20.26 -5.55 5.37
N ILE A 5 -19.53 -5.26 4.29
CA ILE A 5 -19.86 -4.14 3.40
C ILE A 5 -20.43 -4.64 2.07
N TRP A 6 -19.85 -5.69 1.51
CA TRP A 6 -20.16 -6.16 0.15
C TRP A 6 -21.21 -7.28 0.13
N GLU A 7 -21.02 -8.31 0.95
CA GLU A 7 -21.90 -9.48 0.93
C GLU A 7 -23.36 -9.15 1.26
N PRO A 8 -23.68 -8.22 2.19
CA PRO A 8 -25.05 -7.85 2.50
C PRO A 8 -25.81 -7.11 1.40
N LEU A 9 -25.08 -6.58 0.39
CA LEU A 9 -25.71 -5.84 -0.72
C LEU A 9 -26.51 -6.78 -1.62
N THR A 10 -27.64 -6.29 -2.12
CA THR A 10 -28.37 -6.95 -3.20
C THR A 10 -27.55 -6.97 -4.48
N GLN A 11 -27.88 -7.87 -5.41
CA GLN A 11 -27.14 -7.94 -6.68
C GLN A 11 -27.22 -6.61 -7.46
N LYS A 12 -28.38 -5.93 -7.43
CA LYS A 12 -28.53 -4.64 -8.07
C LYS A 12 -27.59 -3.58 -7.46
N GLU A 13 -27.50 -3.51 -6.14
CA GLU A 13 -26.60 -2.57 -5.46
C GLU A 13 -25.13 -2.89 -5.77
N LYS A 14 -24.77 -4.18 -5.85
CA LYS A 14 -23.43 -4.61 -6.26
C LYS A 14 -23.11 -4.17 -7.68
N ASP A 15 -24.03 -4.34 -8.60
CA ASP A 15 -23.85 -3.96 -10.01
C ASP A 15 -23.75 -2.43 -10.18
N ASP A 16 -24.62 -1.69 -9.50
CA ASP A 16 -24.60 -0.22 -9.50
C ASP A 16 -23.27 0.31 -8.92
N LEU A 17 -22.81 -0.26 -7.80
CA LEU A 17 -21.54 0.11 -7.18
C LEU A 17 -20.34 -0.26 -8.07
N ALA A 18 -20.38 -1.44 -8.69
CA ALA A 18 -19.35 -1.88 -9.63
C ALA A 18 -19.26 -0.93 -10.83
N ALA A 19 -20.40 -0.58 -11.44
CA ALA A 19 -20.45 0.35 -12.57
C ALA A 19 -19.83 1.73 -12.18
N LEU A 20 -20.23 2.26 -11.02
CA LEU A 20 -19.69 3.53 -10.52
C LEU A 20 -18.18 3.46 -10.27
N MET A 21 -17.73 2.49 -9.50
CA MET A 21 -16.33 2.41 -9.10
C MET A 21 -15.40 2.03 -10.25
N LEU A 22 -15.82 1.15 -11.16
CA LEU A 22 -15.04 0.76 -12.33
C LEU A 22 -14.98 1.86 -13.38
N SER A 23 -15.91 2.81 -13.41
CA SER A 23 -15.77 4.01 -14.26
C SER A 23 -14.51 4.80 -13.88
N TYR A 24 -14.15 4.83 -12.59
CA TYR A 24 -12.89 5.37 -12.11
C TYR A 24 -11.74 4.36 -12.29
N GLY A 25 -11.90 3.13 -11.81
CA GLY A 25 -10.84 2.11 -11.81
C GLY A 25 -10.24 1.84 -13.18
N ASN A 26 -11.07 1.78 -14.22
CA ASN A 26 -10.66 1.58 -15.62
C ASN A 26 -10.20 2.88 -16.32
N GLY A 27 -10.38 4.02 -15.65
CA GLY A 27 -10.04 5.34 -16.19
C GLY A 27 -8.57 5.72 -16.02
N PRO A 28 -8.18 6.89 -16.54
CA PRO A 28 -6.82 7.39 -16.38
C PRO A 28 -6.52 7.72 -14.92
N THR A 29 -5.25 7.63 -14.56
CA THR A 29 -4.77 7.95 -13.22
C THR A 29 -3.52 8.83 -13.26
N ILE A 30 -3.23 9.50 -12.16
CA ILE A 30 -2.03 10.33 -11.99
C ILE A 30 -0.81 9.42 -11.81
N GLY A 31 0.32 9.84 -12.34
CA GLY A 31 1.59 9.11 -12.28
C GLY A 31 2.28 9.13 -10.92
N SER A 32 1.63 8.61 -9.88
CA SER A 32 2.12 8.59 -8.50
C SER A 32 1.57 7.37 -7.74
N ASN A 33 1.62 7.39 -6.41
CA ASN A 33 0.97 6.40 -5.55
C ASN A 33 -0.54 6.27 -5.82
N TRP A 34 -1.18 7.25 -6.46
CA TRP A 34 -2.60 7.23 -6.84
C TRP A 34 -2.96 6.09 -7.79
N ARG A 35 -1.98 5.52 -8.51
CA ARG A 35 -2.21 4.30 -9.32
C ARG A 35 -2.79 3.16 -8.48
N PHE A 36 -2.43 3.07 -7.21
CA PHE A 36 -2.94 2.03 -6.33
C PHE A 36 -4.44 2.12 -6.11
N PHE A 37 -5.06 3.30 -6.19
CA PHE A 37 -6.51 3.42 -6.09
C PHE A 37 -7.20 2.72 -7.26
N ASN A 38 -6.72 2.93 -8.49
CA ASN A 38 -7.21 2.18 -9.65
C ASN A 38 -6.93 0.67 -9.50
N ILE A 39 -5.71 0.30 -9.09
CA ILE A 39 -5.31 -1.10 -8.87
C ILE A 39 -6.25 -1.78 -7.86
N PHE A 40 -6.51 -1.15 -6.72
CA PHE A 40 -7.39 -1.74 -5.70
C PHE A 40 -8.84 -1.87 -6.17
N VAL A 41 -9.39 -0.84 -6.79
CA VAL A 41 -10.75 -0.89 -7.34
C VAL A 41 -10.87 -2.03 -8.35
N MET A 42 -9.99 -2.08 -9.33
CA MET A 42 -10.03 -3.14 -10.35
C MET A 42 -9.77 -4.52 -9.74
N SER A 43 -8.82 -4.66 -8.83
CA SER A 43 -8.51 -5.94 -8.20
C SER A 43 -9.68 -6.47 -7.37
N PHE A 44 -10.35 -5.58 -6.61
CA PHE A 44 -11.53 -5.95 -5.86
C PHE A 44 -12.65 -6.46 -6.78
N PHE A 45 -13.06 -5.67 -7.77
CA PHE A 45 -14.16 -6.03 -8.64
C PHE A 45 -13.85 -7.23 -9.55
N LYS A 46 -12.62 -7.33 -10.05
CA LYS A 46 -12.17 -8.55 -10.76
C LYS A 46 -12.26 -9.79 -9.86
N ASN A 47 -11.93 -9.65 -8.58
CA ASN A 47 -12.07 -10.74 -7.61
C ASN A 47 -13.52 -11.11 -7.34
N GLN A 48 -14.47 -10.19 -7.53
CA GLN A 48 -15.90 -10.42 -7.42
C GLN A 48 -16.54 -10.90 -8.75
N GLY A 49 -15.75 -11.12 -9.80
CA GLY A 49 -16.24 -11.63 -11.09
C GLY A 49 -16.65 -10.57 -12.10
N TYR A 50 -16.41 -9.29 -11.82
CA TYR A 50 -16.68 -8.21 -12.78
C TYR A 50 -15.54 -8.04 -13.78
N GLU A 51 -15.89 -7.64 -14.99
CA GLU A 51 -14.92 -7.34 -16.02
C GLU A 51 -14.18 -6.02 -15.72
N VAL A 52 -12.86 -6.05 -15.88
CA VAL A 52 -11.98 -4.87 -15.76
C VAL A 52 -11.21 -4.68 -17.05
N LYS A 53 -10.69 -3.48 -17.28
CA LYS A 53 -9.86 -3.18 -18.44
C LYS A 53 -8.67 -4.14 -18.52
N ASP A 54 -8.60 -4.88 -19.61
CA ASP A 54 -7.60 -5.93 -19.82
C ASP A 54 -6.17 -5.38 -19.75
N GLY A 55 -5.30 -6.12 -19.08
CA GLY A 55 -3.87 -5.76 -18.90
C GLY A 55 -3.61 -4.50 -18.07
N TYR A 56 -4.63 -3.72 -17.70
CA TYR A 56 -4.41 -2.42 -17.08
C TYR A 56 -3.91 -2.51 -15.63
N ILE A 57 -4.33 -3.52 -14.87
CA ILE A 57 -3.76 -3.79 -13.53
C ILE A 57 -2.25 -4.00 -13.66
N ASP A 58 -1.81 -4.88 -14.57
CA ASP A 58 -0.40 -5.20 -14.75
C ASP A 58 0.40 -3.97 -15.22
N GLU A 59 -0.16 -3.19 -16.14
CA GLU A 59 0.45 -1.93 -16.58
C GLU A 59 0.70 -0.98 -15.39
N LEU A 60 -0.29 -0.79 -14.52
CA LEU A 60 -0.17 0.10 -13.37
C LEU A 60 0.78 -0.45 -12.30
N LEU A 61 0.80 -1.77 -12.08
CA LEU A 61 1.74 -2.42 -11.18
C LEU A 61 3.18 -2.21 -11.65
N GLN A 62 3.45 -2.46 -12.93
CA GLN A 62 4.79 -2.27 -13.51
C GLN A 62 5.23 -0.80 -13.42
N LYS A 63 4.35 0.14 -13.73
CA LYS A 63 4.63 1.58 -13.56
C LYS A 63 4.93 1.97 -12.12
N SER A 64 4.27 1.33 -11.15
CA SER A 64 4.51 1.58 -9.73
C SER A 64 5.84 0.97 -9.27
N LEU A 65 6.14 -0.25 -9.67
CA LEU A 65 7.42 -0.91 -9.38
C LEU A 65 8.60 -0.17 -10.01
N ALA A 66 8.44 0.38 -11.21
CA ALA A 66 9.48 1.17 -11.88
C ALA A 66 9.88 2.46 -11.13
N GLN A 67 9.07 2.89 -10.15
CA GLN A 67 9.39 4.02 -9.28
C GLN A 67 10.29 3.66 -8.08
N TYR A 68 10.59 2.37 -7.88
CA TYR A 68 11.49 1.93 -6.82
C TYR A 68 12.93 2.40 -7.06
N ARG A 69 13.61 2.81 -5.99
CA ARG A 69 14.97 3.37 -6.03
C ARG A 69 15.96 2.68 -5.09
N GLY A 70 15.54 1.59 -4.46
CA GLY A 70 16.35 0.85 -3.48
C GLY A 70 16.08 1.26 -2.03
N TYR A 71 16.55 0.44 -1.11
CA TYR A 71 16.47 0.66 0.34
C TYR A 71 15.07 0.92 0.89
N GLY A 72 14.05 0.43 0.20
CA GLY A 72 12.65 0.65 0.57
C GLY A 72 12.04 1.96 0.08
N TRP A 73 12.75 2.73 -0.76
CA TRP A 73 12.29 4.03 -1.23
C TRP A 73 11.69 3.98 -2.63
N TYR A 74 10.58 4.68 -2.79
CA TYR A 74 9.95 4.96 -4.08
C TYR A 74 10.01 6.44 -4.40
N ASN A 75 10.17 6.77 -5.67
CA ASN A 75 10.02 8.14 -6.15
C ASN A 75 8.54 8.42 -6.43
N ASP A 76 7.84 9.00 -5.47
CA ASP A 76 6.47 9.47 -5.67
C ASP A 76 6.49 10.85 -6.31
N SER A 77 6.63 10.86 -7.64
CA SER A 77 6.84 12.07 -8.44
C SER A 77 6.08 13.31 -7.91
N PRO A 78 6.77 14.44 -7.70
CA PRO A 78 8.16 14.68 -8.05
C PRO A 78 9.17 14.44 -6.91
N ALA A 79 8.75 13.93 -5.75
CA ALA A 79 9.53 13.99 -4.53
C ALA A 79 9.78 12.66 -3.84
N TYR A 80 10.84 12.61 -3.06
CA TYR A 80 11.08 11.63 -2.02
C TYR A 80 10.58 12.22 -0.69
N ASP A 81 9.47 11.68 -0.17
CA ASP A 81 8.84 12.13 1.06
C ASP A 81 8.11 10.99 1.76
N TYR A 82 7.21 11.27 2.70
CA TYR A 82 6.42 10.27 3.39
C TYR A 82 5.69 9.29 2.47
N TYR A 83 5.18 9.74 1.32
CA TYR A 83 4.47 8.88 0.39
C TYR A 83 5.36 7.82 -0.25
N SER A 84 6.67 8.09 -0.36
CA SER A 84 7.64 7.10 -0.82
C SER A 84 7.67 5.88 0.08
N MET A 85 7.59 6.09 1.40
CA MET A 85 7.72 5.03 2.39
C MET A 85 6.38 4.46 2.80
N TRP A 86 5.44 5.29 3.25
CA TRP A 86 4.22 4.72 3.79
C TRP A 86 3.19 4.42 2.70
N ALA A 87 2.97 5.30 1.71
CA ALA A 87 1.94 5.07 0.71
C ALA A 87 2.31 3.91 -0.23
N PHE A 88 3.43 4.00 -0.93
CA PHE A 88 3.86 2.92 -1.82
C PHE A 88 4.06 1.61 -1.09
N GLN A 89 4.74 1.62 0.05
CA GLN A 89 5.00 0.42 0.81
C GLN A 89 3.73 -0.19 1.39
N MET A 90 2.85 0.64 1.96
CA MET A 90 1.57 0.16 2.49
C MET A 90 0.70 -0.43 1.38
N TYR A 91 0.49 0.32 0.30
CA TYR A 91 -0.39 -0.12 -0.78
C TYR A 91 0.17 -1.36 -1.49
N GLY A 92 1.48 -1.38 -1.76
CA GLY A 92 2.14 -2.53 -2.36
C GLY A 92 2.01 -3.79 -1.52
N MET A 93 2.25 -3.70 -0.20
CA MET A 93 2.11 -4.83 0.73
C MET A 93 0.67 -5.31 0.85
N ILE A 94 -0.30 -4.39 0.98
CA ILE A 94 -1.73 -4.75 1.05
C ILE A 94 -2.16 -5.45 -0.24
N TRP A 95 -1.79 -4.90 -1.39
CA TRP A 95 -2.13 -5.51 -2.67
C TRP A 95 -1.47 -6.89 -2.82
N ALA A 96 -0.20 -7.02 -2.51
CA ALA A 96 0.52 -8.29 -2.56
C ALA A 96 -0.12 -9.35 -1.67
N HIS A 97 -0.53 -8.97 -0.46
CA HIS A 97 -1.15 -9.88 0.51
C HIS A 97 -2.52 -10.40 0.04
N TYR A 98 -3.39 -9.52 -0.48
CA TYR A 98 -4.76 -9.91 -0.82
C TYR A 98 -4.94 -10.38 -2.26
N TYR A 99 -4.11 -9.92 -3.18
CA TYR A 99 -4.32 -10.13 -4.63
C TYR A 99 -3.10 -10.65 -5.37
N GLY A 100 -1.89 -10.53 -4.80
CA GLY A 100 -0.65 -10.83 -5.48
C GLY A 100 -0.62 -12.23 -6.07
N GLU A 101 -0.81 -13.25 -5.26
CA GLU A 101 -0.79 -14.65 -5.72
C GLU A 101 -1.86 -14.96 -6.79
N LYS A 102 -2.99 -14.26 -6.74
CA LYS A 102 -4.10 -14.51 -7.65
C LYS A 102 -3.93 -13.83 -9.01
N PHE A 103 -3.41 -12.61 -9.03
CA PHE A 103 -3.42 -11.77 -10.24
C PHE A 103 -2.04 -11.55 -10.86
N ASN A 104 -1.00 -11.37 -10.04
CA ASN A 104 0.36 -11.23 -10.52
C ASN A 104 1.37 -11.59 -9.40
N PRO A 105 1.72 -12.88 -9.27
CA PRO A 105 2.64 -13.34 -8.20
C PRO A 105 4.03 -12.70 -8.27
N GLU A 106 4.52 -12.35 -9.45
CA GLU A 106 5.81 -11.73 -9.62
C GLU A 106 5.82 -10.30 -9.04
N ALA A 107 4.84 -9.49 -9.41
CA ALA A 107 4.67 -8.15 -8.84
C ALA A 107 4.44 -8.21 -7.32
N GLY A 108 3.65 -9.18 -6.84
CA GLY A 108 3.44 -9.41 -5.42
C GLY A 108 4.74 -9.66 -4.68
N ARG A 109 5.56 -10.60 -5.16
CA ARG A 109 6.89 -10.87 -4.58
C ARG A 109 7.81 -9.66 -4.62
N GLN A 110 7.77 -8.88 -5.70
CA GLN A 110 8.61 -7.69 -5.83
C GLN A 110 8.22 -6.61 -4.81
N PHE A 111 6.91 -6.36 -4.58
CA PHE A 111 6.48 -5.44 -3.52
C PHE A 111 6.92 -5.91 -2.14
N VAL A 112 6.79 -7.20 -1.83
CA VAL A 112 7.25 -7.76 -0.56
C VAL A 112 8.78 -7.62 -0.40
N SER A 113 9.55 -7.87 -1.46
CA SER A 113 11.01 -7.68 -1.46
C SER A 113 11.38 -6.23 -1.21
N ASN A 114 10.77 -5.29 -1.93
CA ASN A 114 11.01 -3.86 -1.77
C ASN A 114 10.63 -3.37 -0.36
N PHE A 115 9.61 -3.98 0.25
CA PHE A 115 9.23 -3.67 1.63
C PHE A 115 10.26 -4.22 2.63
N ARG A 116 10.85 -5.40 2.39
CA ARG A 116 11.93 -5.93 3.22
C ARG A 116 13.13 -4.99 3.27
N ASP A 117 13.44 -4.34 2.16
CA ASP A 117 14.53 -3.36 2.09
C ASP A 117 14.30 -2.12 2.97
N LEU A 118 13.03 -1.82 3.32
CA LEU A 118 12.68 -0.74 4.23
C LEU A 118 13.00 -1.09 5.69
N VAL A 119 12.83 -2.35 6.07
CA VAL A 119 12.86 -2.81 7.47
C VAL A 119 14.12 -2.36 8.23
N PRO A 120 15.35 -2.52 7.72
CA PRO A 120 16.56 -2.16 8.46
C PRO A 120 16.76 -0.65 8.60
N ASN A 121 16.11 0.16 7.79
CA ASN A 121 16.35 1.61 7.72
C ASN A 121 15.25 2.43 8.39
N TYR A 122 14.01 1.98 8.28
CA TYR A 122 12.84 2.76 8.67
C TYR A 122 12.80 3.13 10.17
N PRO A 123 13.16 2.24 11.10
CA PRO A 123 13.18 2.57 12.53
C PRO A 123 14.02 3.80 12.90
N TYR A 124 15.10 4.04 12.16
CA TYR A 124 16.00 5.19 12.41
C TYR A 124 15.44 6.54 11.98
N MET A 125 14.26 6.54 11.34
CA MET A 125 13.53 7.78 11.05
C MET A 125 12.77 8.32 12.26
N PHE A 126 12.78 7.61 13.38
CA PHE A 126 12.02 7.92 14.59
C PHE A 126 12.96 8.20 15.76
N ALA A 127 12.67 9.24 16.53
CA ALA A 127 13.33 9.51 17.80
C ALA A 127 12.80 8.56 18.90
N GLU A 128 13.50 8.52 20.03
CA GLU A 128 13.10 7.66 21.16
C GLU A 128 11.70 7.95 21.71
N ASP A 129 11.28 9.21 21.60
CA ASP A 129 9.94 9.67 22.02
C ASP A 129 8.84 9.38 20.97
N GLY A 130 9.19 8.73 19.86
CA GLY A 130 8.25 8.36 18.79
C GLY A 130 8.04 9.45 17.74
N LYS A 131 8.72 10.59 17.83
CA LYS A 131 8.64 11.61 16.80
C LYS A 131 9.39 11.19 15.55
N MET A 132 8.73 11.25 14.43
CA MET A 132 9.34 11.00 13.14
C MET A 132 10.06 12.25 12.63
N ASN A 133 11.18 12.04 11.94
CA ASN A 133 11.87 13.08 11.19
C ASN A 133 10.94 13.72 10.17
N MET A 134 10.80 15.05 10.21
CA MET A 134 9.84 15.78 9.38
C MET A 134 10.49 16.28 8.09
N TYR A 135 10.00 15.81 6.95
CA TYR A 135 10.46 16.22 5.64
C TYR A 135 9.38 16.02 4.56
N GLY A 136 9.47 16.81 3.50
CA GLY A 136 8.56 16.71 2.38
C GLY A 136 7.15 17.26 2.68
N ARG A 137 6.20 16.84 1.85
CA ARG A 137 4.79 17.25 1.94
C ARG A 137 4.01 16.41 2.96
N SER A 138 2.82 16.91 3.32
CA SER A 138 1.84 16.16 4.13
C SER A 138 2.34 15.77 5.52
N ILE A 139 3.11 16.63 6.13
CA ILE A 139 3.70 16.44 7.46
C ILE A 139 2.64 16.14 8.55
N THR A 140 1.40 16.60 8.34
CA THR A 140 0.28 16.34 9.26
C THR A 140 -0.15 14.87 9.31
N TYR A 141 0.19 14.07 8.32
CA TYR A 141 -0.13 12.64 8.30
C TYR A 141 0.84 11.78 9.12
N ARG A 142 1.29 12.28 10.23
CA ARG A 142 2.31 11.61 11.08
C ARG A 142 1.88 10.22 11.53
N ILE A 143 0.61 10.02 11.83
CA ILE A 143 0.07 8.71 12.23
C ILE A 143 0.26 7.66 11.12
N ALA A 144 0.21 8.08 9.85
CA ALA A 144 0.45 7.19 8.72
C ALA A 144 1.88 6.67 8.66
N ALA A 145 2.82 7.39 9.24
CA ALA A 145 4.20 6.95 9.35
C ALA A 145 4.36 5.68 10.21
N ALA A 146 3.43 5.42 11.13
CA ALA A 146 3.46 4.20 11.94
C ALA A 146 2.99 2.95 11.17
N VAL A 147 2.30 3.10 10.03
CA VAL A 147 1.68 1.98 9.28
C VAL A 147 2.66 0.91 8.82
N PRO A 148 3.88 1.20 8.36
CA PRO A 148 4.82 0.15 7.98
C PRO A 148 5.14 -0.84 9.11
N PHE A 149 5.15 -0.42 10.35
CA PHE A 149 5.52 -1.31 11.48
C PHE A 149 4.57 -2.51 11.66
N PRO A 150 3.23 -2.35 11.74
CA PRO A 150 2.34 -3.50 11.79
C PRO A 150 2.40 -4.36 10.52
N LEU A 151 2.63 -3.77 9.35
CA LEU A 151 2.76 -4.53 8.10
C LEU A 151 4.02 -5.41 8.08
N MET A 152 5.06 -5.07 8.82
CA MET A 152 6.25 -5.93 8.98
C MET A 152 5.89 -7.30 9.58
N GLY A 153 4.80 -7.39 10.35
CA GLY A 153 4.28 -8.66 10.85
C GLY A 153 3.91 -9.65 9.75
N TRP A 154 3.51 -9.19 8.58
CA TRP A 154 3.19 -10.07 7.44
C TRP A 154 4.43 -10.70 6.79
N LEU A 155 5.62 -10.19 7.05
CA LEU A 155 6.87 -10.78 6.55
C LEU A 155 7.19 -12.10 7.25
N ASN A 156 6.70 -12.29 8.48
CA ASN A 156 6.97 -13.45 9.30
C ASN A 156 8.47 -13.81 9.35
N ASP A 157 9.32 -12.81 9.49
CA ASP A 157 10.77 -12.92 9.42
C ASP A 157 11.37 -12.86 10.84
N PRO A 158 11.97 -13.96 11.34
CA PRO A 158 12.51 -14.01 12.70
C PRO A 158 13.69 -13.05 12.94
N SER A 159 14.30 -12.51 11.90
CA SER A 159 15.38 -11.52 12.03
C SER A 159 14.87 -10.12 12.42
N ILE A 160 13.56 -9.87 12.28
CA ILE A 160 12.94 -8.59 12.62
C ILE A 160 12.71 -8.51 14.14
N ASN A 161 13.21 -7.45 14.75
CA ASN A 161 12.91 -7.15 16.15
C ASN A 161 11.50 -6.54 16.29
N TYR A 162 10.48 -7.39 16.29
CA TYR A 162 9.07 -6.97 16.41
C TYR A 162 8.78 -6.19 17.70
N GLY A 163 9.50 -6.46 18.79
CA GLY A 163 9.39 -5.71 20.04
C GLY A 163 9.79 -4.25 19.87
N TRP A 164 10.87 -4.00 19.14
CA TRP A 164 11.31 -2.65 18.79
C TRP A 164 10.31 -1.95 17.86
N MET A 165 9.86 -2.62 16.80
CA MET A 165 8.86 -2.09 15.85
C MET A 165 7.57 -1.70 16.56
N ARG A 166 7.06 -2.56 17.45
CA ARG A 166 5.88 -2.27 18.27
C ARG A 166 6.09 -1.06 19.17
N ARG A 167 7.26 -0.91 19.79
CA ARG A 167 7.58 0.22 20.66
C ARG A 167 7.53 1.52 19.87
N ILE A 168 8.18 1.58 18.70
CA ILE A 168 8.18 2.78 17.86
C ILE A 168 6.76 3.14 17.45
N ALA A 169 6.00 2.17 16.92
CA ALA A 169 4.62 2.40 16.51
C ALA A 169 3.77 2.94 17.66
N SER A 170 3.86 2.33 18.85
CA SER A 170 3.11 2.78 20.03
C SER A 170 3.52 4.18 20.47
N SER A 171 4.83 4.46 20.53
CA SER A 171 5.33 5.79 20.90
C SER A 171 4.88 6.87 19.91
N THR A 172 4.88 6.54 18.60
CA THR A 172 4.39 7.45 17.56
C THR A 172 2.90 7.74 17.73
N LEU A 173 2.08 6.70 17.97
CA LEU A 173 0.63 6.86 18.18
C LEU A 173 0.30 7.67 19.43
N LEU A 174 1.12 7.61 20.47
CA LEU A 174 0.93 8.38 21.70
C LEU A 174 1.26 9.88 21.55
N GLN A 175 1.78 10.31 20.38
CA GLN A 175 1.98 11.74 20.10
C GLN A 175 0.67 12.47 19.70
N PHE A 176 -0.42 11.73 19.51
CA PHE A 176 -1.73 12.21 19.09
C PHE A 176 -2.79 11.95 20.17
#